data_3b5d68c3e915375e0f558482375dad97
#
_entry.id   3b5d68c3e915375e0f558482375dad97
#
_cell.length_a   1.000
_cell.length_b   1.000
_cell.length_c   1.000
_cell.angle_alpha   90.00
_cell.angle_beta   90.00
_cell.angle_gamma   90.00
#
_symmetry.space_group_name_H-M   'P 1'
#
loop_
_entity.id
_entity.type
_entity.pdbx_description
1 polymer ?
#
loop_
_entity_poly.entity_id
_entity_poly.type
_entity_poly.pdbx_seq_one_letter_code
_entity_poly.pdbx_strand_id
1 'polypeptide(L)'
;TFLTSHSAHIANTMEFAKVRYAQKSNAGVIYKNLNTFARANPENVDFIRKYLTLTKCDLFFADKAIFVEGASERLLLPDMIEKCETAGVFGSCKYPLSAQYYALIEIGGAYAHKFIPFIDFLGVPCLILTDLDSVADRVGESGKVVKKSVVVSQGETTSNETIKWWVRRNNGLPECDTSKIDLTEITSMTTANKTRGKCHIAFQTAERGLCGHSLEEAIRNVNRTHYDLGDSISEEDLEFKGKSKTDFALDLICECSGYCVPDYIKSGLKWLNDQRVLE
;
A
#
# COMPACT_ATOMS: atom_id res chain seq x y z
N THR A 1 33.90 -18.50 0.81
CA THR A 1 33.90 -17.39 1.77
C THR A 1 32.46 -17.03 2.08
N PHE A 2 32.12 -16.87 3.37
CA PHE A 2 30.84 -16.35 3.84
C PHE A 2 31.06 -14.90 4.29
N LEU A 3 30.12 -14.02 3.91
CA LEU A 3 30.10 -12.62 4.32
C LEU A 3 28.75 -12.33 5.00
N THR A 4 28.79 -11.76 6.19
CA THR A 4 27.60 -11.24 6.88
C THR A 4 27.61 -9.72 6.83
N SER A 5 26.46 -9.11 6.58
CA SER A 5 26.36 -7.66 6.44
C SER A 5 24.95 -7.16 6.72
N HIS A 6 24.83 -5.92 7.18
CA HIS A 6 23.60 -5.12 7.25
C HIS A 6 23.57 -4.03 6.15
N SER A 7 24.46 -4.09 5.17
CA SER A 7 24.58 -3.07 4.14
C SER A 7 23.66 -3.35 2.97
N ALA A 8 22.76 -2.41 2.67
CA ALA A 8 21.92 -2.44 1.47
C ALA A 8 22.77 -2.43 0.18
N HIS A 9 23.96 -1.80 0.18
CA HIS A 9 24.90 -1.82 -0.94
C HIS A 9 25.40 -3.24 -1.24
N ILE A 10 25.77 -3.99 -0.21
CA ILE A 10 26.21 -5.37 -0.38
C ILE A 10 25.03 -6.24 -0.84
N ALA A 11 23.86 -6.10 -0.24
CA ALA A 11 22.67 -6.83 -0.65
C ALA A 11 22.32 -6.58 -2.13
N ASN A 12 22.43 -5.33 -2.58
CA ASN A 12 22.15 -4.93 -3.97
C ASN A 12 23.16 -5.49 -4.99
N THR A 13 24.44 -5.63 -4.60
CA THR A 13 25.50 -6.07 -5.52
C THR A 13 25.63 -7.60 -5.57
N MET A 14 25.07 -8.31 -4.58
CA MET A 14 25.14 -9.76 -4.53
C MET A 14 24.18 -10.43 -5.50
N GLU A 15 24.60 -11.55 -6.07
CA GLU A 15 23.72 -12.41 -6.83
C GLU A 15 22.59 -12.93 -5.94
N PHE A 16 21.34 -12.65 -6.30
CA PHE A 16 20.14 -12.96 -5.51
C PHE A 16 20.12 -14.41 -4.99
N ALA A 17 20.47 -15.37 -5.84
CA ALA A 17 20.49 -16.80 -5.47
C ALA A 17 21.54 -17.16 -4.40
N LYS A 18 22.56 -16.32 -4.20
CA LYS A 18 23.60 -16.51 -3.18
C LYS A 18 23.27 -15.92 -1.83
N VAL A 19 22.23 -15.07 -1.76
CA VAL A 19 21.82 -14.43 -0.52
C VAL A 19 21.12 -15.42 0.41
N ARG A 20 21.44 -15.32 1.69
CA ARG A 20 20.80 -16.02 2.80
C ARG A 20 20.30 -14.98 3.76
N TYR A 21 18.98 -14.85 3.85
CA TYR A 21 18.32 -13.92 4.78
C TYR A 21 18.26 -14.56 6.15
N ALA A 22 18.88 -13.92 7.14
CA ALA A 22 18.85 -14.35 8.53
C ALA A 22 17.71 -13.62 9.26
N GLN A 23 16.82 -14.37 9.88
CA GLN A 23 15.69 -13.84 10.64
C GLN A 23 15.68 -14.39 12.05
N LYS A 24 15.46 -13.52 13.04
CA LYS A 24 15.21 -13.93 14.43
C LYS A 24 13.88 -14.70 14.51
N SER A 25 13.86 -15.76 15.30
CA SER A 25 12.67 -16.54 15.62
C SER A 25 12.67 -16.90 17.12
N ASN A 26 11.55 -17.39 17.63
CA ASN A 26 11.46 -17.83 19.04
C ASN A 26 12.44 -18.97 19.37
N ALA A 27 12.87 -19.75 18.37
CA ALA A 27 13.81 -20.86 18.51
C ALA A 27 15.27 -20.50 18.16
N GLY A 28 15.58 -19.21 17.92
CA GLY A 28 16.90 -18.74 17.51
C GLY A 28 16.87 -18.08 16.14
N VAL A 29 17.95 -18.21 15.37
CA VAL A 29 18.05 -17.61 14.03
C VAL A 29 17.71 -18.66 12.97
N ILE A 30 16.82 -18.30 12.06
CA ILE A 30 16.51 -19.07 10.85
C ILE A 30 17.13 -18.41 9.63
N TYR A 31 17.63 -19.25 8.69
CA TYR A 31 18.21 -18.77 7.44
C TYR A 31 17.31 -19.12 6.26
N LYS A 32 16.81 -18.10 5.57
CA LYS A 32 15.98 -18.25 4.38
C LYS A 32 16.85 -18.12 3.13
N ASN A 33 16.80 -19.12 2.28
CA ASN A 33 17.59 -19.18 1.05
C ASN A 33 16.84 -18.55 -0.11
N LEU A 34 17.30 -17.39 -0.62
CA LEU A 34 16.64 -16.71 -1.72
C LEU A 34 16.62 -17.53 -3.03
N ASN A 35 17.56 -18.46 -3.20
CA ASN A 35 17.50 -19.39 -4.32
C ASN A 35 16.29 -20.34 -4.26
N THR A 36 15.89 -20.75 -3.05
CA THR A 36 14.68 -21.57 -2.88
C THR A 36 13.44 -20.77 -3.27
N PHE A 37 13.36 -19.51 -2.84
CA PHE A 37 12.29 -18.60 -3.26
C PHE A 37 12.27 -18.43 -4.79
N ALA A 38 13.42 -18.17 -5.40
CA ALA A 38 13.54 -17.96 -6.84
C ALA A 38 13.05 -19.15 -7.67
N ARG A 39 13.34 -20.38 -7.21
CA ARG A 39 12.88 -21.60 -7.88
C ARG A 39 11.40 -21.85 -7.73
N ALA A 40 10.82 -21.44 -6.61
CA ALA A 40 9.39 -21.59 -6.33
C ALA A 40 8.50 -20.52 -6.99
N ASN A 41 9.08 -19.37 -7.39
CA ASN A 41 8.35 -18.22 -7.94
C ASN A 41 9.07 -17.65 -9.18
N PRO A 42 9.29 -18.46 -10.23
CA PRO A 42 10.08 -18.04 -11.38
C PRO A 42 9.47 -16.83 -12.12
N GLU A 43 8.14 -16.70 -12.11
CA GLU A 43 7.39 -15.62 -12.77
C GLU A 43 7.61 -14.24 -12.11
N ASN A 44 7.88 -14.21 -10.81
CA ASN A 44 8.03 -12.96 -10.04
C ASN A 44 9.49 -12.57 -9.77
N VAL A 45 10.41 -13.54 -9.83
CA VAL A 45 11.79 -13.36 -9.41
C VAL A 45 12.52 -12.27 -10.20
N ASP A 46 12.38 -12.24 -11.51
CA ASP A 46 13.04 -11.24 -12.35
C ASP A 46 12.52 -9.83 -12.11
N PHE A 47 11.22 -9.71 -11.86
CA PHE A 47 10.61 -8.46 -11.46
C PHE A 47 11.16 -7.99 -10.12
N ILE A 48 11.13 -8.86 -9.10
CA ILE A 48 11.62 -8.55 -7.76
C ILE A 48 13.12 -8.16 -7.80
N ARG A 49 13.95 -8.89 -8.53
CA ARG A 49 15.39 -8.58 -8.66
C ARG A 49 15.65 -7.22 -9.30
N LYS A 50 14.90 -6.89 -10.36
CA LYS A 50 15.02 -5.57 -11.03
C LYS A 50 14.50 -4.45 -10.14
N TYR A 51 13.55 -4.74 -9.29
CA TYR A 51 12.93 -3.76 -8.40
C TYR A 51 13.72 -3.54 -7.12
N LEU A 52 14.41 -4.58 -6.61
CA LEU A 52 15.28 -4.49 -5.44
C LEU A 52 16.58 -3.74 -5.81
N THR A 53 16.43 -2.45 -6.06
CA THR A 53 17.55 -1.50 -6.22
C THR A 53 18.13 -1.16 -4.84
N LEU A 54 19.22 -0.41 -4.82
CA LEU A 54 19.89 -0.01 -3.59
C LEU A 54 18.91 0.57 -2.54
N THR A 55 18.04 1.48 -2.97
CA THR A 55 17.06 2.16 -2.08
C THR A 55 15.93 1.26 -1.58
N LYS A 56 15.77 0.06 -2.15
CA LYS A 56 14.71 -0.89 -1.79
C LYS A 56 15.23 -2.14 -1.08
N CYS A 57 16.55 -2.29 -1.00
CA CYS A 57 17.18 -3.37 -0.23
C CYS A 57 17.02 -3.21 1.29
N ASP A 58 16.55 -2.05 1.76
CA ASP A 58 16.19 -1.82 3.16
C ASP A 58 15.13 -2.81 3.66
N LEU A 59 14.32 -3.34 2.74
CA LEU A 59 13.36 -4.40 3.02
C LEU A 59 13.98 -5.64 3.71
N PHE A 60 15.25 -5.95 3.43
CA PHE A 60 15.95 -7.05 4.08
C PHE A 60 16.31 -6.78 5.55
N PHE A 61 16.27 -5.55 5.97
CA PHE A 61 16.73 -5.13 7.30
C PHE A 61 15.62 -4.57 8.16
N ALA A 62 14.50 -4.21 7.54
CA ALA A 62 13.36 -3.63 8.24
C ALA A 62 12.54 -4.68 8.99
N ASP A 63 11.98 -4.27 10.11
CA ASP A 63 11.05 -5.06 10.91
C ASP A 63 9.66 -5.11 10.29
N LYS A 64 9.30 -4.07 9.55
CA LYS A 64 8.00 -3.89 8.87
C LYS A 64 8.21 -3.27 7.50
N ALA A 65 7.22 -3.38 6.64
CA ALA A 65 7.23 -2.72 5.33
C ALA A 65 5.93 -1.95 5.11
N ILE A 66 6.04 -0.84 4.38
CA ILE A 66 4.89 -0.10 3.87
C ILE A 66 5.13 0.11 2.38
N PHE A 67 4.21 -0.39 1.57
CA PHE A 67 4.21 -0.20 0.13
C PHE A 67 3.22 0.89 -0.22
N VAL A 68 3.66 1.84 -1.03
CA VAL A 68 2.85 2.98 -1.51
C VAL A 68 2.94 3.09 -3.02
N GLU A 69 1.98 3.75 -3.64
CA GLU A 69 1.95 3.87 -5.09
C GLU A 69 2.95 4.89 -5.63
N GLY A 70 3.12 6.01 -4.95
CA GLY A 70 3.88 7.12 -5.49
C GLY A 70 4.53 8.03 -4.46
N ALA A 71 5.03 9.16 -4.98
CA ALA A 71 5.78 10.13 -4.21
C ALA A 71 4.91 10.86 -3.17
N SER A 72 3.62 11.08 -3.43
CA SER A 72 2.71 11.77 -2.52
C SER A 72 2.56 11.01 -1.22
N GLU A 73 2.23 9.72 -1.32
CA GLU A 73 2.11 8.85 -0.16
C GLU A 73 3.44 8.78 0.59
N ARG A 74 4.55 8.65 -0.14
CA ARG A 74 5.88 8.59 0.47
C ARG A 74 6.23 9.84 1.25
N LEU A 75 5.80 11.01 0.78
CA LEU A 75 6.03 12.29 1.45
C LEU A 75 5.11 12.46 2.67
N LEU A 76 3.83 12.11 2.52
CA LEU A 76 2.81 12.34 3.55
C LEU A 76 2.89 11.33 4.70
N LEU A 77 3.29 10.11 4.44
CA LEU A 77 3.13 9.00 5.37
C LEU A 77 3.88 9.18 6.70
N PRO A 78 5.14 9.70 6.74
CA PRO A 78 5.82 9.97 8.00
C PRO A 78 5.03 10.94 8.90
N ASP A 79 4.51 12.03 8.33
CA ASP A 79 3.68 13.00 9.06
C ASP A 79 2.32 12.40 9.48
N MET A 80 1.71 11.58 8.63
CA MET A 80 0.47 10.86 8.97
C MET A 80 0.66 9.88 10.13
N ILE A 81 1.81 9.19 10.19
CA ILE A 81 2.16 8.30 11.31
C ILE A 81 2.24 9.10 12.60
N GLU A 82 2.97 10.22 12.62
CA GLU A 82 3.11 11.09 13.78
C GLU A 82 1.75 11.63 14.26
N LYS A 83 0.89 12.05 13.33
CA LYS A 83 -0.49 12.49 13.64
C LYS A 83 -1.32 11.37 14.25
N CYS A 84 -1.23 10.16 13.71
CA CYS A 84 -1.94 8.99 14.25
C CYS A 84 -1.46 8.64 15.67
N GLU A 85 -0.17 8.76 15.93
CA GLU A 85 0.41 8.55 17.25
C GLU A 85 -0.07 9.60 18.25
N THR A 86 0.02 10.87 17.87
CA THR A 86 -0.42 12.00 18.70
C THR A 86 -1.91 11.94 19.01
N ALA A 87 -2.73 11.48 18.06
CA ALA A 87 -4.16 11.27 18.23
C ALA A 87 -4.51 9.97 18.99
N GLY A 88 -3.51 9.18 19.41
CA GLY A 88 -3.74 7.94 20.17
C GLY A 88 -4.38 6.80 19.34
N VAL A 89 -4.31 6.84 18.02
CA VAL A 89 -4.91 5.81 17.12
C VAL A 89 -4.36 4.41 17.41
N PHE A 90 -3.09 4.32 17.79
CA PHE A 90 -2.42 3.04 18.06
C PHE A 90 -2.61 2.53 19.50
N GLY A 91 -3.30 3.31 20.36
CA GLY A 91 -3.46 2.98 21.77
C GLY A 91 -2.14 3.07 22.54
N SER A 92 -2.08 2.41 23.69
CA SER A 92 -0.84 2.34 24.49
C SER A 92 0.12 1.35 23.87
N CYS A 93 1.09 1.83 23.13
CA CYS A 93 2.13 1.02 22.50
C CYS A 93 3.49 1.31 23.18
N LYS A 94 4.25 0.26 23.55
CA LYS A 94 5.59 0.41 24.14
C LYS A 94 6.57 1.04 23.15
N TYR A 95 6.43 0.70 21.88
CA TYR A 95 7.25 1.23 20.79
C TYR A 95 6.32 1.76 19.70
N PRO A 96 6.17 3.08 19.58
CA PRO A 96 5.36 3.68 18.52
C PRO A 96 5.94 3.34 17.14
N LEU A 97 5.11 3.35 16.11
CA LEU A 97 5.52 2.98 14.75
C LEU A 97 6.65 3.86 14.21
N SER A 98 6.67 5.16 14.59
CA SER A 98 7.73 6.11 14.26
C SER A 98 9.10 5.72 14.83
N ALA A 99 9.13 4.99 15.95
CA ALA A 99 10.35 4.49 16.58
C ALA A 99 10.77 3.08 16.12
N GLN A 100 10.00 2.46 15.24
CA GLN A 100 10.30 1.15 14.66
C GLN A 100 10.98 1.29 13.31
N TYR A 101 11.79 0.31 12.93
CA TYR A 101 12.39 0.32 11.60
C TYR A 101 11.42 -0.27 10.56
N TYR A 102 10.81 0.58 9.77
CA TYR A 102 9.99 0.17 8.63
C TYR A 102 10.61 0.62 7.31
N ALA A 103 10.55 -0.25 6.30
CA ALA A 103 10.92 0.09 4.93
C ALA A 103 9.71 0.71 4.22
N LEU A 104 9.82 1.97 3.81
CA LEU A 104 8.82 2.67 3.00
C LEU A 104 9.21 2.57 1.53
N ILE A 105 8.44 1.80 0.75
CA ILE A 105 8.79 1.43 -0.61
C ILE A 105 7.71 1.90 -1.58
N GLU A 106 8.10 2.77 -2.49
CA GLU A 106 7.28 3.20 -3.62
C GLU A 106 7.27 2.09 -4.68
N ILE A 107 6.08 1.49 -4.88
CA ILE A 107 5.85 0.47 -5.90
C ILE A 107 4.77 1.02 -6.82
N GLY A 108 5.13 1.55 -7.99
CA GLY A 108 4.20 2.18 -8.92
C GLY A 108 2.93 1.34 -9.13
N GLY A 109 1.80 1.90 -8.78
CA GLY A 109 0.43 1.47 -9.06
C GLY A 109 0.15 -0.03 -8.89
N ALA A 110 -0.07 -0.71 -9.98
CA ALA A 110 -0.65 -2.03 -10.06
C ALA A 110 0.27 -3.22 -9.67
N TYR A 111 1.49 -3.02 -9.13
CA TYR A 111 2.47 -4.11 -9.04
C TYR A 111 2.77 -4.65 -7.64
N ALA A 112 2.17 -4.11 -6.60
CA ALA A 112 2.44 -4.54 -5.22
C ALA A 112 2.13 -6.04 -5.00
N HIS A 113 1.11 -6.58 -5.70
CA HIS A 113 0.75 -7.99 -5.61
C HIS A 113 1.91 -8.94 -5.99
N LYS A 114 2.83 -8.54 -6.87
CA LYS A 114 3.99 -9.35 -7.27
C LYS A 114 5.00 -9.53 -6.15
N PHE A 115 4.99 -8.64 -5.16
CA PHE A 115 5.86 -8.73 -3.99
C PHE A 115 5.28 -9.58 -2.85
N ILE A 116 3.98 -9.84 -2.83
CA ILE A 116 3.32 -10.55 -1.72
C ILE A 116 3.99 -11.90 -1.42
N PRO A 117 4.28 -12.78 -2.41
CA PRO A 117 4.98 -14.02 -2.14
C PRO A 117 6.37 -13.81 -1.52
N PHE A 118 7.05 -12.73 -1.89
CA PHE A 118 8.37 -12.40 -1.35
C PHE A 118 8.29 -11.87 0.09
N ILE A 119 7.32 -11.05 0.40
CA ILE A 119 7.04 -10.56 1.75
C ILE A 119 6.69 -11.72 2.67
N ASP A 120 5.82 -12.63 2.24
CA ASP A 120 5.48 -13.84 3.00
C ASP A 120 6.71 -14.72 3.21
N PHE A 121 7.55 -14.87 2.18
CA PHE A 121 8.82 -15.58 2.30
C PHE A 121 9.76 -14.92 3.30
N LEU A 122 9.92 -13.61 3.28
CA LEU A 122 10.71 -12.88 4.29
C LEU A 122 10.07 -12.97 5.68
N GLY A 123 8.75 -13.01 5.76
CA GLY A 123 7.99 -13.04 7.01
C GLY A 123 7.87 -11.65 7.67
N VAL A 124 8.02 -10.59 6.89
CA VAL A 124 7.93 -9.19 7.33
C VAL A 124 6.48 -8.72 7.22
N PRO A 125 5.86 -8.20 8.28
CA PRO A 125 4.55 -7.55 8.17
C PRO A 125 4.59 -6.38 7.19
N CYS A 126 3.63 -6.35 6.24
CA CYS A 126 3.60 -5.35 5.18
C CYS A 126 2.20 -4.74 5.03
N LEU A 127 2.14 -3.42 5.14
CA LEU A 127 0.97 -2.63 4.76
C LEU A 127 1.11 -2.20 3.30
N ILE A 128 0.09 -2.45 2.49
CA ILE A 128 -0.02 -1.98 1.10
C ILE A 128 -1.07 -0.88 1.07
N LEU A 129 -0.63 0.36 0.87
CA LEU A 129 -1.51 1.51 0.64
C LEU A 129 -1.62 1.71 -0.87
N THR A 130 -2.84 1.67 -1.39
CA THR A 130 -3.11 1.75 -2.83
C THR A 130 -4.41 2.48 -3.10
N ASP A 131 -4.58 3.05 -4.29
CA ASP A 131 -5.77 3.77 -4.68
C ASP A 131 -6.87 2.82 -5.17
N LEU A 132 -8.12 3.19 -4.90
CA LEU A 132 -9.29 2.41 -5.33
C LEU A 132 -9.45 2.42 -6.86
N ASP A 133 -9.04 3.52 -7.51
CA ASP A 133 -8.99 3.66 -8.97
C ASP A 133 -10.27 3.18 -9.68
N SER A 134 -11.42 3.73 -9.26
CA SER A 134 -12.72 3.34 -9.80
C SER A 134 -12.85 3.69 -11.28
N VAL A 135 -13.34 2.73 -12.06
CA VAL A 135 -13.57 2.87 -13.49
C VAL A 135 -14.92 2.31 -13.89
N ALA A 136 -15.46 2.84 -14.98
CA ALA A 136 -16.65 2.31 -15.63
C ALA A 136 -16.46 2.27 -17.15
N ASP A 137 -17.17 1.37 -17.80
CA ASP A 137 -17.21 1.28 -19.25
C ASP A 137 -18.01 2.47 -19.83
N ARG A 138 -17.41 3.21 -20.75
CA ARG A 138 -18.03 4.36 -21.42
C ARG A 138 -17.76 4.29 -22.93
N VAL A 139 -18.71 4.74 -23.73
CA VAL A 139 -18.53 4.87 -25.16
C VAL A 139 -17.60 6.04 -25.43
N GLY A 140 -16.44 5.77 -26.03
CA GLY A 140 -15.48 6.80 -26.44
C GLY A 140 -15.90 7.48 -27.75
N GLU A 141 -15.17 8.54 -28.12
CA GLU A 141 -15.42 9.32 -29.34
C GLU A 141 -15.40 8.49 -30.64
N SER A 142 -14.65 7.40 -30.64
CA SER A 142 -14.59 6.44 -31.76
C SER A 142 -15.74 5.42 -31.79
N GLY A 143 -16.72 5.53 -30.89
CA GLY A 143 -17.80 4.52 -30.72
C GLY A 143 -17.36 3.22 -30.05
N LYS A 144 -16.09 3.08 -29.64
CA LYS A 144 -15.59 1.93 -28.92
C LYS A 144 -15.82 2.09 -27.42
N VAL A 145 -16.14 0.99 -26.76
CA VAL A 145 -16.19 0.96 -25.29
C VAL A 145 -14.77 1.06 -24.73
N VAL A 146 -14.54 2.02 -23.85
CA VAL A 146 -13.27 2.26 -23.13
C VAL A 146 -13.54 2.41 -21.66
N LYS A 147 -12.60 1.95 -20.82
CA LYS A 147 -12.66 2.20 -19.38
C LYS A 147 -12.24 3.64 -19.10
N LYS A 148 -13.10 4.37 -18.41
CA LYS A 148 -12.81 5.74 -17.95
C LYS A 148 -12.83 5.76 -16.42
N SER A 149 -11.92 6.54 -15.83
CA SER A 149 -11.96 6.89 -14.42
C SER A 149 -13.25 7.66 -14.12
N VAL A 150 -13.91 7.28 -13.06
CA VAL A 150 -15.18 7.88 -12.61
C VAL A 150 -15.20 7.92 -11.08
N VAL A 151 -16.05 8.76 -10.51
CA VAL A 151 -16.30 8.76 -9.06
C VAL A 151 -16.81 7.39 -8.59
N VAL A 152 -16.58 7.07 -7.33
CA VAL A 152 -16.82 5.71 -6.79
C VAL A 152 -18.28 5.29 -6.94
N SER A 153 -19.23 6.20 -6.70
CA SER A 153 -20.68 5.92 -6.86
C SER A 153 -21.10 5.57 -8.29
N GLN A 154 -20.33 5.95 -9.29
CA GLN A 154 -20.56 5.64 -10.71
C GLN A 154 -19.64 4.54 -11.23
N GLY A 155 -18.74 4.04 -10.38
CA GLY A 155 -17.77 3.02 -10.72
C GLY A 155 -18.39 1.62 -10.83
N GLU A 156 -17.88 0.84 -11.76
CA GLU A 156 -18.31 -0.55 -11.95
C GLU A 156 -17.24 -1.54 -11.47
N THR A 157 -15.99 -1.13 -11.53
CA THR A 157 -14.83 -1.95 -11.14
C THR A 157 -13.64 -1.03 -10.81
N THR A 158 -12.48 -1.62 -10.54
CA THR A 158 -11.21 -0.90 -10.38
C THR A 158 -10.29 -1.11 -11.57
N SER A 159 -9.41 -0.16 -11.85
CA SER A 159 -8.25 -0.37 -12.73
C SER A 159 -7.03 -0.95 -12.00
N ASN A 160 -7.03 -0.95 -10.67
CA ASN A 160 -5.92 -1.38 -9.83
C ASN A 160 -5.73 -2.91 -9.85
N GLU A 161 -4.64 -3.38 -10.42
CA GLU A 161 -4.37 -4.83 -10.55
C GLU A 161 -4.05 -5.49 -9.21
N THR A 162 -3.51 -4.76 -8.23
CA THR A 162 -3.26 -5.30 -6.89
C THR A 162 -4.57 -5.62 -6.17
N ILE A 163 -5.56 -4.72 -6.26
CA ILE A 163 -6.90 -4.95 -5.69
C ILE A 163 -7.58 -6.12 -6.40
N LYS A 164 -7.54 -6.17 -7.74
CA LYS A 164 -8.11 -7.29 -8.51
C LYS A 164 -7.47 -8.63 -8.13
N TRP A 165 -6.15 -8.68 -8.04
CA TRP A 165 -5.42 -9.87 -7.61
C TRP A 165 -5.89 -10.31 -6.21
N TRP A 166 -6.05 -9.35 -5.30
CA TRP A 166 -6.47 -9.61 -3.91
C TRP A 166 -7.86 -10.22 -3.83
N VAL A 167 -8.83 -9.64 -4.52
CA VAL A 167 -10.21 -10.15 -4.56
C VAL A 167 -10.26 -11.54 -5.19
N ARG A 168 -9.58 -11.75 -6.33
CA ARG A 168 -9.52 -13.09 -6.95
C ARG A 168 -8.99 -14.14 -5.97
N ARG A 169 -7.93 -13.81 -5.24
CA ARG A 169 -7.36 -14.74 -4.24
C ARG A 169 -8.28 -14.99 -3.06
N ASN A 170 -9.03 -14.00 -2.62
CA ASN A 170 -10.05 -14.19 -1.58
C ASN A 170 -11.16 -15.13 -2.04
N ASN A 171 -11.53 -15.04 -3.31
CA ASN A 171 -12.59 -15.88 -3.92
C ASN A 171 -12.08 -17.25 -4.40
N GLY A 172 -10.81 -17.58 -4.17
CA GLY A 172 -10.21 -18.83 -4.63
C GLY A 172 -10.03 -18.92 -6.14
N LEU A 173 -10.11 -17.79 -6.87
CA LEU A 173 -9.96 -17.75 -8.32
C LEU A 173 -8.48 -17.76 -8.73
N PRO A 174 -8.14 -18.33 -9.88
CA PRO A 174 -6.79 -18.30 -10.42
C PRO A 174 -6.38 -16.87 -10.81
N GLU A 175 -5.09 -16.60 -10.85
CA GLU A 175 -4.55 -15.28 -11.21
C GLU A 175 -4.90 -14.86 -12.66
N CYS A 176 -5.00 -15.84 -13.56
CA CYS A 176 -5.38 -15.64 -14.96
C CYS A 176 -6.89 -15.43 -15.17
N ASP A 177 -7.70 -15.47 -14.12
CA ASP A 177 -9.13 -15.22 -14.23
C ASP A 177 -9.38 -13.78 -14.69
N THR A 178 -10.18 -13.62 -15.75
CA THR A 178 -10.51 -12.33 -16.35
C THR A 178 -11.91 -11.84 -16.01
N SER A 179 -12.62 -12.55 -15.10
CA SER A 179 -13.96 -12.13 -14.67
C SER A 179 -13.93 -10.71 -14.10
N LYS A 180 -14.98 -9.96 -14.38
CA LYS A 180 -15.15 -8.60 -13.85
C LYS A 180 -15.35 -8.69 -12.35
N ILE A 181 -14.54 -7.94 -11.62
CA ILE A 181 -14.68 -7.76 -10.18
C ILE A 181 -15.55 -6.53 -9.97
N ASP A 182 -16.61 -6.66 -9.22
CA ASP A 182 -17.53 -5.59 -8.93
C ASP A 182 -16.95 -4.63 -7.88
N LEU A 183 -17.15 -3.32 -8.08
CA LEU A 183 -16.67 -2.32 -7.14
C LEU A 183 -17.33 -2.43 -5.76
N THR A 184 -18.59 -2.88 -5.71
CA THR A 184 -19.31 -3.12 -4.45
C THR A 184 -18.68 -4.25 -3.64
N GLU A 185 -18.18 -5.29 -4.28
CA GLU A 185 -17.41 -6.35 -3.62
C GLU A 185 -16.13 -5.80 -2.97
N ILE A 186 -15.42 -4.93 -3.69
CA ILE A 186 -14.18 -4.29 -3.19
C ILE A 186 -14.48 -3.41 -1.99
N THR A 187 -15.44 -2.51 -2.11
CA THR A 187 -15.76 -1.53 -1.06
C THR A 187 -16.38 -2.16 0.19
N SER A 188 -17.01 -3.34 0.06
CA SER A 188 -17.56 -4.12 1.18
C SER A 188 -16.56 -5.04 1.88
N MET A 189 -15.29 -5.09 1.45
CA MET A 189 -14.28 -5.94 2.07
C MET A 189 -14.09 -5.61 3.54
N THR A 190 -14.21 -6.63 4.38
CA THR A 190 -13.92 -6.54 5.82
C THR A 190 -12.41 -6.47 6.09
N THR A 191 -12.01 -6.06 7.29
CA THR A 191 -10.59 -6.07 7.70
C THR A 191 -9.97 -7.47 7.57
N ALA A 192 -10.72 -8.52 7.85
CA ALA A 192 -10.25 -9.91 7.68
C ALA A 192 -9.94 -10.21 6.20
N ASN A 193 -10.80 -9.78 5.28
CA ASN A 193 -10.62 -9.98 3.85
C ASN A 193 -9.51 -9.09 3.26
N LYS A 194 -9.15 -8.02 3.96
CA LYS A 194 -8.01 -7.13 3.62
C LYS A 194 -6.68 -7.63 4.17
N THR A 195 -6.66 -8.75 4.91
CA THR A 195 -5.43 -9.34 5.48
C THR A 195 -5.17 -10.70 4.84
N ARG A 196 -3.95 -10.92 4.36
CA ARG A 196 -3.51 -12.18 3.76
C ARG A 196 -2.03 -12.43 4.07
N GLY A 197 -1.73 -13.56 4.72
CA GLY A 197 -0.37 -13.87 5.14
C GLY A 197 0.22 -12.77 6.03
N LYS A 198 1.32 -12.21 5.59
CA LYS A 198 1.99 -11.07 6.26
C LYS A 198 1.58 -9.71 5.71
N CYS A 199 0.67 -9.67 4.74
CA CYS A 199 0.26 -8.45 4.06
C CYS A 199 -1.15 -8.00 4.47
N HIS A 200 -1.33 -6.69 4.54
CA HIS A 200 -2.63 -6.04 4.66
C HIS A 200 -2.76 -4.98 3.58
N ILE A 201 -3.89 -4.97 2.85
CA ILE A 201 -4.18 -3.96 1.85
C ILE A 201 -5.13 -2.91 2.42
N ALA A 202 -4.84 -1.65 2.20
CA ALA A 202 -5.70 -0.53 2.56
C ALA A 202 -5.88 0.41 1.38
N PHE A 203 -7.12 0.74 1.10
CA PHE A 203 -7.57 1.65 0.04
C PHE A 203 -8.79 2.42 0.54
N GLN A 204 -9.18 3.46 -0.18
CA GLN A 204 -10.24 4.38 0.20
C GLN A 204 -11.52 3.65 0.58
N THR A 205 -12.15 4.15 1.62
CA THR A 205 -13.45 3.72 2.13
C THR A 205 -14.37 4.93 2.28
N ALA A 206 -15.67 4.71 2.31
CA ALA A 206 -16.61 5.79 2.52
C ALA A 206 -16.40 6.47 3.87
N GLU A 207 -16.21 7.78 3.87
CA GLU A 207 -16.01 8.62 5.03
C GLU A 207 -16.83 9.90 4.86
N ARG A 208 -17.53 10.35 5.90
CA ARG A 208 -18.48 11.49 5.82
C ARG A 208 -19.50 11.37 4.68
N GLY A 209 -19.91 10.13 4.35
CA GLY A 209 -20.92 9.81 3.34
C GLY A 209 -20.42 9.73 1.90
N LEU A 210 -19.14 10.03 1.62
CA LEU A 210 -18.54 9.99 0.30
C LEU A 210 -17.29 9.11 0.28
N CYS A 211 -16.93 8.60 -0.88
CA CYS A 211 -15.71 7.83 -1.09
C CYS A 211 -14.88 8.45 -2.21
N GLY A 212 -13.67 8.90 -1.90
CA GLY A 212 -12.70 9.27 -2.93
C GLY A 212 -12.14 8.04 -3.63
N HIS A 213 -11.75 8.13 -4.89
CA HIS A 213 -11.12 7.02 -5.60
C HIS A 213 -9.58 7.10 -5.57
N SER A 214 -9.01 8.20 -5.03
CA SER A 214 -7.58 8.45 -4.86
C SER A 214 -7.25 9.00 -3.46
N LEU A 215 -5.96 9.00 -3.10
CA LEU A 215 -5.47 9.57 -1.85
C LEU A 215 -5.87 11.04 -1.70
N GLU A 216 -5.67 11.84 -2.75
CA GLU A 216 -5.94 13.27 -2.73
C GLU A 216 -7.43 13.55 -2.45
N GLU A 217 -8.31 12.79 -3.07
CA GLU A 217 -9.75 12.92 -2.86
C GLU A 217 -10.17 12.51 -1.46
N ALA A 218 -9.59 11.41 -0.93
CA ALA A 218 -9.85 11.00 0.44
C ALA A 218 -9.40 12.07 1.46
N ILE A 219 -8.22 12.68 1.25
CA ILE A 219 -7.74 13.78 2.10
C ILE A 219 -8.68 14.99 2.00
N ARG A 220 -9.09 15.40 0.80
CA ARG A 220 -10.02 16.51 0.59
C ARG A 220 -11.37 16.26 1.28
N ASN A 221 -11.86 15.01 1.22
CA ASN A 221 -13.13 14.64 1.86
C ASN A 221 -13.12 14.81 3.38
N VAL A 222 -12.03 14.42 4.05
CA VAL A 222 -11.96 14.54 5.52
C VAL A 222 -11.51 15.93 5.98
N ASN A 223 -10.96 16.75 5.08
CA ASN A 223 -10.48 18.12 5.35
C ASN A 223 -11.27 19.19 4.59
N ARG A 224 -12.59 19.02 4.44
CA ARG A 224 -13.46 19.87 3.61
C ARG A 224 -13.27 21.36 3.89
N THR A 225 -13.18 21.77 5.15
CA THR A 225 -13.00 23.17 5.53
C THR A 225 -11.70 23.77 4.99
N HIS A 226 -10.61 23.00 4.99
CA HIS A 226 -9.31 23.46 4.45
C HIS A 226 -9.36 23.70 2.94
N TYR A 227 -10.20 22.95 2.24
CA TYR A 227 -10.34 23.04 0.78
C TYR A 227 -11.57 23.86 0.34
N ASP A 228 -12.15 24.66 1.25
CA ASP A 228 -13.36 25.45 1.01
C ASP A 228 -14.54 24.63 0.46
N LEU A 229 -14.62 23.36 0.85
CA LEU A 229 -15.71 22.47 0.51
C LEU A 229 -16.79 22.50 1.58
N GLY A 230 -18.05 22.64 1.16
CA GLY A 230 -19.20 22.59 2.06
C GLY A 230 -19.49 21.20 2.61
N ASP A 231 -20.49 21.11 3.50
CA ASP A 231 -20.95 19.81 4.03
C ASP A 231 -21.80 19.02 3.01
N SER A 232 -22.57 19.73 2.18
CA SER A 232 -23.44 19.15 1.15
C SER A 232 -22.71 19.17 -0.21
N ILE A 233 -21.76 18.25 -0.38
CA ILE A 233 -20.98 18.09 -1.61
C ILE A 233 -21.19 16.68 -2.18
N SER A 234 -20.87 16.52 -3.46
CA SER A 234 -20.85 15.25 -4.17
C SER A 234 -19.42 14.68 -4.27
N GLU A 235 -19.27 13.46 -4.79
CA GLU A 235 -17.94 12.88 -5.06
C GLU A 235 -17.19 13.65 -6.15
N GLU A 236 -17.90 14.24 -7.13
CA GLU A 236 -17.31 15.06 -8.19
C GLU A 236 -16.62 16.32 -7.64
N ASP A 237 -17.11 16.88 -6.53
CA ASP A 237 -16.50 18.04 -5.86
C ASP A 237 -15.17 17.68 -5.18
N LEU A 238 -14.93 16.40 -4.90
CA LEU A 238 -13.67 15.90 -4.34
C LEU A 238 -12.56 15.84 -5.38
N GLU A 239 -12.89 15.83 -6.67
CA GLU A 239 -11.94 15.66 -7.75
C GLU A 239 -10.74 16.61 -7.61
N PHE A 240 -9.53 16.01 -7.64
CA PHE A 240 -8.29 16.77 -7.52
C PHE A 240 -7.85 17.24 -8.91
N LYS A 241 -7.80 18.58 -9.10
CA LYS A 241 -7.47 19.23 -10.36
C LYS A 241 -6.38 20.29 -10.17
N GLY A 242 -5.53 20.44 -11.16
CA GLY A 242 -4.72 21.64 -11.39
C GLY A 242 -3.32 21.66 -10.76
N LYS A 243 -2.98 20.78 -9.82
CA LYS A 243 -1.62 20.67 -9.23
C LYS A 243 -1.04 19.28 -9.45
N SER A 244 0.28 19.14 -9.37
CA SER A 244 0.87 17.82 -9.29
C SER A 244 0.53 17.18 -7.93
N LYS A 245 0.47 15.85 -7.87
CA LYS A 245 0.26 15.12 -6.62
C LYS A 245 1.34 15.44 -5.58
N THR A 246 2.58 15.64 -6.02
CA THR A 246 3.69 16.01 -5.13
C THR A 246 3.52 17.41 -4.54
N ASP A 247 3.07 18.40 -5.35
CA ASP A 247 2.79 19.74 -4.85
C ASP A 247 1.64 19.72 -3.83
N PHE A 248 0.60 18.92 -4.09
CA PHE A 248 -0.48 18.71 -3.13
C PHE A 248 0.03 18.19 -1.78
N ALA A 249 0.92 17.19 -1.81
CA ALA A 249 1.50 16.63 -0.59
C ALA A 249 2.35 17.67 0.18
N LEU A 250 3.16 18.44 -0.53
CA LEU A 250 3.99 19.49 0.08
C LEU A 250 3.14 20.61 0.66
N ASP A 251 2.12 21.09 -0.07
CA ASP A 251 1.21 22.12 0.43
C ASP A 251 0.50 21.64 1.72
N LEU A 252 0.05 20.39 1.73
CA LEU A 252 -0.64 19.83 2.90
C LEU A 252 0.27 19.79 4.14
N ILE A 253 1.53 19.36 3.98
CA ILE A 253 2.49 19.31 5.09
C ILE A 253 2.87 20.72 5.56
N CYS A 254 3.10 21.65 4.63
CA CYS A 254 3.64 22.98 4.96
C CYS A 254 2.56 23.97 5.41
N GLU A 255 1.34 23.88 4.85
CA GLU A 255 0.31 24.90 5.04
C GLU A 255 -0.84 24.44 5.95
N CYS A 256 -1.03 23.12 6.12
CA CYS A 256 -2.13 22.56 6.88
C CYS A 256 -1.67 21.61 8.00
N SER A 257 -0.97 22.13 8.99
CA SER A 257 -0.43 21.30 10.10
C SER A 257 -1.49 20.50 10.86
N GLY A 258 -2.76 20.93 10.84
CA GLY A 258 -3.88 20.32 11.56
C GLY A 258 -4.76 19.40 10.70
N TYR A 259 -4.34 18.99 9.51
CA TYR A 259 -5.17 18.13 8.67
C TYR A 259 -5.47 16.76 9.30
N CYS A 260 -6.65 16.24 8.99
CA CYS A 260 -7.09 14.91 9.41
C CYS A 260 -6.59 13.84 8.44
N VAL A 261 -6.08 12.74 8.99
CA VAL A 261 -5.69 11.56 8.20
C VAL A 261 -6.94 10.74 7.86
N PRO A 262 -7.13 10.26 6.62
CA PRO A 262 -8.26 9.38 6.26
C PRO A 262 -8.28 8.06 7.04
N ASP A 263 -9.48 7.55 7.33
CA ASP A 263 -9.68 6.38 8.21
C ASP A 263 -9.08 5.09 7.64
N TYR A 264 -9.07 4.91 6.32
CA TYR A 264 -8.43 3.72 5.73
C TYR A 264 -6.92 3.68 5.99
N ILE A 265 -6.25 4.84 6.01
CA ILE A 265 -4.83 4.97 6.36
C ILE A 265 -4.63 4.71 7.85
N LYS A 266 -5.43 5.34 8.73
CA LYS A 266 -5.38 5.11 10.18
C LYS A 266 -5.53 3.63 10.51
N SER A 267 -6.52 2.98 9.88
CA SER A 267 -6.80 1.55 10.10
C SER A 267 -5.66 0.66 9.63
N GLY A 268 -5.09 0.95 8.45
CA GLY A 268 -3.93 0.24 7.91
C GLY A 268 -2.68 0.41 8.78
N LEU A 269 -2.38 1.64 9.20
CA LEU A 269 -1.25 1.93 10.07
C LEU A 269 -1.42 1.28 11.45
N LYS A 270 -2.65 1.30 12.00
CA LYS A 270 -2.96 0.59 13.24
C LYS A 270 -2.74 -0.91 13.10
N TRP A 271 -3.23 -1.52 12.02
CA TRP A 271 -2.98 -2.94 11.75
C TRP A 271 -1.48 -3.23 11.73
N LEU A 272 -0.68 -2.41 11.03
CA LEU A 272 0.77 -2.59 10.96
C LEU A 272 1.45 -2.40 12.32
N ASN A 273 1.03 -1.38 13.09
CA ASN A 273 1.56 -1.15 14.43
C ASN A 273 1.32 -2.34 15.36
N ASP A 274 0.14 -2.95 15.28
CA ASP A 274 -0.27 -4.09 16.11
C ASP A 274 0.47 -5.40 15.74
N GLN A 275 1.17 -5.44 14.58
CA GLN A 275 2.00 -6.60 14.23
C GLN A 275 3.22 -6.67 15.16
N ARG A 276 3.35 -7.78 15.87
CA ARG A 276 4.49 -8.00 16.76
C ARG A 276 5.76 -8.23 15.95
N VAL A 277 6.79 -7.48 16.27
CA VAL A 277 8.16 -7.78 15.92
C VAL A 277 8.75 -8.65 17.04
N LEU A 278 9.47 -9.71 16.70
CA LEU A 278 10.10 -10.58 17.69
C LEU A 278 11.18 -9.78 18.42
N GLU A 279 10.99 -9.59 19.73
CA GLU A 279 11.95 -8.93 20.62
C GLU A 279 13.29 -9.67 20.73
#